data_2bbd0c7bf86e5427373045b6a52dc077
#
_entry.id   2bbd0c7bf86e5427373045b6a52dc077
#
_cell.length_a   1.000
_cell.length_b   1.000
_cell.length_c   1.000
_cell.angle_alpha   90.00
_cell.angle_beta   90.00
_cell.angle_gamma   90.00
#
_symmetry.space_group_name_H-M   'P 1'
#
loop_
_entity.id
_entity.type
_entity.pdbx_description
1 polymer ?
#
loop_
_entity_poly.entity_id
_entity_poly.type
_entity_poly.pdbx_seq_one_letter_code
_entity_poly.pdbx_strand_id
1 'polypeptide(L)'
;MSNSEEIISHANPHTIKKFELIEKYVEAWAHILLLNKYCTGLVFIDCMSNSGEYVDDDGQQVFGTPVRVAKYLRQVAGQYYGKQIDLYFSDLSAAKTAHLETLMPGETRNFHYHITTEDGNELAKRIGKSMVNGKHYLLIYDPFQATIDWNALFPYINNWCEIIINHMVSDSMRAVKMVKKDTARNKYEQTYLTELENLIPYGSDKTAYEKREDIQKRRSREGNFKKLYRTSYDVGYKDQ
;
A
#
# COMPACT_ATOMS: atom_id res chain seq x y z
N MET A 1 20.14 -13.33 -22.66
CA MET A 1 20.24 -13.84 -21.29
C MET A 1 18.96 -13.43 -20.61
N SER A 2 18.02 -14.35 -20.40
CA SER A 2 16.77 -14.05 -19.67
C SER A 2 17.16 -13.82 -18.21
N ASN A 3 16.96 -12.61 -17.69
CA ASN A 3 16.96 -12.42 -16.25
C ASN A 3 15.86 -13.35 -15.70
N SER A 4 16.25 -14.42 -15.01
CA SER A 4 15.31 -15.17 -14.20
C SER A 4 14.82 -14.20 -13.14
N GLU A 5 13.52 -13.89 -13.18
CA GLU A 5 12.90 -13.02 -12.20
C GLU A 5 13.08 -13.66 -10.82
N GLU A 6 13.66 -12.91 -9.89
CA GLU A 6 13.88 -13.39 -8.52
C GLU A 6 12.53 -13.49 -7.80
N ILE A 7 12.09 -14.71 -7.54
CA ILE A 7 10.79 -14.98 -6.89
C ILE A 7 10.85 -14.59 -5.41
N ILE A 8 11.91 -15.00 -4.71
CA ILE A 8 12.13 -14.73 -3.28
C ILE A 8 13.05 -13.53 -3.17
N SER A 9 12.53 -12.43 -2.63
CA SER A 9 13.26 -11.18 -2.48
C SER A 9 13.97 -11.12 -1.13
N HIS A 10 15.00 -10.29 -1.02
CA HIS A 10 15.67 -10.00 0.24
C HIS A 10 14.85 -9.02 1.08
N ALA A 11 14.74 -9.29 2.39
CA ALA A 11 14.08 -8.40 3.35
C ALA A 11 15.09 -7.87 4.38
N ASN A 12 15.42 -6.60 4.28
CA ASN A 12 16.20 -5.93 5.29
C ASN A 12 15.41 -5.73 6.60
N PRO A 13 16.05 -5.36 7.74
CA PRO A 13 15.37 -5.19 9.02
C PRO A 13 14.19 -4.20 9.01
N HIS A 14 14.25 -3.15 8.19
CA HIS A 14 13.15 -2.18 8.05
C HIS A 14 11.95 -2.80 7.35
N THR A 15 12.19 -3.65 6.35
CA THR A 15 11.14 -4.38 5.64
C THR A 15 10.45 -5.38 6.57
N ILE A 16 11.21 -6.11 7.37
CA ILE A 16 10.67 -7.05 8.37
C ILE A 16 9.82 -6.29 9.41
N LYS A 17 10.32 -5.14 9.88
CA LYS A 17 9.59 -4.28 10.82
C LYS A 17 8.26 -3.78 10.25
N LYS A 18 8.23 -3.47 8.95
CA LYS A 18 6.99 -3.11 8.25
C LYS A 18 5.98 -4.28 8.27
N PHE A 19 6.42 -5.50 8.00
CA PHE A 19 5.53 -6.68 8.05
C PHE A 19 4.94 -6.89 9.44
N GLU A 20 5.76 -6.78 10.49
CA GLU A 20 5.31 -6.88 11.89
C GLU A 20 4.30 -5.79 12.25
N LEU A 21 4.53 -4.56 11.79
CA LEU A 21 3.64 -3.43 12.07
C LEU A 21 2.27 -3.64 11.41
N ILE A 22 2.25 -4.05 10.15
CA ILE A 22 1.00 -4.31 9.42
C ILE A 22 0.26 -5.49 10.06
N GLU A 23 0.95 -6.56 10.41
CA GLU A 23 0.36 -7.72 11.10
C GLU A 23 -0.35 -7.30 12.39
N LYS A 24 0.33 -6.57 13.27
CA LYS A 24 -0.25 -6.05 14.51
C LYS A 24 -1.42 -5.11 14.30
N TYR A 25 -1.36 -4.29 13.24
CA TYR A 25 -2.48 -3.44 12.88
C TYR A 25 -3.70 -4.28 12.48
N VAL A 26 -3.51 -5.28 11.63
CA VAL A 26 -4.58 -6.19 11.19
C VAL A 26 -5.17 -6.96 12.37
N GLU A 27 -4.35 -7.39 13.33
CA GLU A 27 -4.82 -8.03 14.56
C GLU A 27 -5.80 -7.12 15.32
N ALA A 28 -5.41 -5.88 15.57
CA ALA A 28 -6.25 -4.91 16.29
C ALA A 28 -7.51 -4.55 15.47
N TRP A 29 -7.37 -4.30 14.17
CA TRP A 29 -8.45 -3.99 13.24
C TRP A 29 -9.49 -5.09 13.18
N ALA A 30 -9.06 -6.33 12.98
CA ALA A 30 -9.96 -7.47 12.92
C ALA A 30 -10.68 -7.71 14.26
N HIS A 31 -9.95 -7.64 15.38
CA HIS A 31 -10.53 -7.83 16.69
C HIS A 31 -11.63 -6.81 17.01
N ILE A 32 -11.38 -5.53 16.74
CA ILE A 32 -12.34 -4.46 17.01
C ILE A 32 -13.59 -4.62 16.12
N LEU A 33 -13.40 -4.84 14.82
CA LEU A 33 -14.51 -4.85 13.87
C LEU A 33 -15.34 -6.13 13.95
N LEU A 34 -14.73 -7.28 14.20
CA LEU A 34 -15.47 -8.54 14.31
C LEU A 34 -16.33 -8.60 15.57
N LEU A 35 -16.03 -7.83 16.60
CA LEU A 35 -16.91 -7.68 17.76
C LEU A 35 -18.13 -6.80 17.46
N ASN A 36 -18.09 -5.96 16.44
CA ASN A 36 -19.20 -5.11 16.07
C ASN A 36 -20.34 -5.93 15.45
N LYS A 37 -21.53 -5.89 16.03
CA LYS A 37 -22.71 -6.64 15.53
C LYS A 37 -23.17 -6.25 14.13
N TYR A 38 -22.86 -5.05 13.67
CA TYR A 38 -23.20 -4.56 12.34
C TYR A 38 -22.15 -4.92 11.26
N CYS A 39 -20.97 -5.37 11.68
CA CYS A 39 -19.97 -5.87 10.76
C CYS A 39 -20.40 -7.25 10.24
N THR A 40 -20.54 -7.39 8.93
CA THR A 40 -20.86 -8.68 8.27
C THR A 40 -19.62 -9.41 7.78
N GLY A 41 -18.47 -8.73 7.70
CA GLY A 41 -17.22 -9.33 7.28
C GLY A 41 -16.09 -8.32 7.11
N LEU A 42 -14.91 -8.86 6.84
CA LEU A 42 -13.69 -8.11 6.60
C LEU A 42 -13.18 -8.38 5.20
N VAL A 43 -12.63 -7.36 4.58
CA VAL A 43 -11.94 -7.46 3.28
C VAL A 43 -10.56 -6.85 3.43
N PHE A 44 -9.52 -7.68 3.28
CA PHE A 44 -8.14 -7.24 3.28
C PHE A 44 -7.61 -7.24 1.84
N ILE A 45 -6.92 -6.18 1.45
CA ILE A 45 -6.44 -6.00 0.08
C ILE A 45 -4.96 -5.59 0.15
N ASP A 46 -4.09 -6.35 -0.52
CA ASP A 46 -2.69 -5.99 -0.73
C ASP A 46 -2.41 -5.93 -2.23
N CYS A 47 -2.26 -4.71 -2.73
CA CYS A 47 -2.15 -4.42 -4.15
C CYS A 47 -0.78 -4.75 -4.74
N MET A 48 0.25 -4.97 -3.92
CA MET A 48 1.63 -5.24 -4.34
C MET A 48 2.22 -6.34 -3.45
N SER A 49 1.58 -7.51 -3.46
CA SER A 49 1.79 -8.57 -2.48
C SER A 49 3.14 -9.29 -2.59
N ASN A 50 3.84 -9.15 -3.74
CA ASN A 50 5.05 -9.91 -4.01
C ASN A 50 4.80 -11.43 -3.88
N SER A 51 5.85 -12.22 -3.68
CA SER A 51 5.77 -13.68 -3.51
C SER A 51 5.32 -14.14 -2.11
N GLY A 52 5.21 -13.22 -1.16
CA GLY A 52 4.88 -13.53 0.24
C GLY A 52 6.02 -14.16 1.04
N GLU A 53 7.15 -14.49 0.41
CA GLU A 53 8.33 -15.07 1.03
C GLU A 53 9.56 -14.21 0.75
N TYR A 54 10.43 -14.12 1.76
CA TYR A 54 11.65 -13.33 1.74
C TYR A 54 12.78 -14.07 2.45
N VAL A 55 14.00 -13.62 2.22
CA VAL A 55 15.21 -14.05 2.95
C VAL A 55 15.80 -12.84 3.64
N ASP A 56 16.11 -12.96 4.94
CA ASP A 56 16.75 -11.89 5.71
C ASP A 56 18.28 -11.82 5.52
N ASP A 57 18.93 -10.91 6.27
CA ASP A 57 20.38 -10.72 6.23
C ASP A 57 21.17 -11.96 6.68
N ASP A 58 20.57 -12.84 7.46
CA ASP A 58 21.15 -14.09 7.97
C ASP A 58 20.81 -15.32 7.10
N GLY A 59 20.10 -15.10 5.97
CA GLY A 59 19.67 -16.17 5.08
C GLY A 59 18.46 -16.97 5.60
N GLN A 60 17.77 -16.46 6.62
CA GLN A 60 16.59 -17.13 7.18
C GLN A 60 15.31 -16.75 6.41
N GLN A 61 14.40 -17.71 6.27
CA GLN A 61 13.09 -17.49 5.66
C GLN A 61 12.25 -16.54 6.52
N VAL A 62 11.68 -15.52 5.87
CA VAL A 62 10.77 -14.56 6.47
C VAL A 62 9.49 -14.46 5.65
N PHE A 63 8.34 -14.59 6.29
CA PHE A 63 7.06 -14.37 5.62
C PHE A 63 6.70 -12.88 5.57
N GLY A 64 6.26 -12.43 4.39
CA GLY A 64 5.76 -11.09 4.15
C GLY A 64 4.33 -10.88 4.65
N THR A 65 3.83 -9.66 4.45
CA THR A 65 2.49 -9.24 4.85
C THR A 65 1.39 -10.21 4.40
N PRO A 66 1.32 -10.66 3.13
CA PRO A 66 0.21 -11.51 2.67
C PRO A 66 0.07 -12.80 3.46
N VAL A 67 1.19 -13.50 3.67
CA VAL A 67 1.20 -14.81 4.36
C VAL A 67 0.89 -14.65 5.86
N ARG A 68 1.48 -13.63 6.51
CA ARG A 68 1.24 -13.34 7.94
C ARG A 68 -0.23 -13.02 8.18
N VAL A 69 -0.78 -12.11 7.40
CA VAL A 69 -2.18 -11.70 7.49
C VAL A 69 -3.14 -12.85 7.18
N ALA A 70 -2.86 -13.62 6.12
CA ALA A 70 -3.71 -14.76 5.77
C ALA A 70 -3.75 -15.82 6.88
N LYS A 71 -2.61 -16.16 7.48
CA LYS A 71 -2.54 -17.11 8.60
C LYS A 71 -3.33 -16.62 9.83
N TYR A 72 -3.16 -15.35 10.19
CA TYR A 72 -3.89 -14.76 11.30
C TYR A 72 -5.40 -14.72 11.06
N LEU A 73 -5.84 -14.16 9.92
CA LEU A 73 -7.27 -14.03 9.62
C LEU A 73 -7.94 -15.39 9.41
N ARG A 74 -7.21 -16.40 8.91
CA ARG A 74 -7.71 -17.78 8.85
C ARG A 74 -8.00 -18.37 10.25
N GLN A 75 -7.12 -18.09 11.22
CA GLN A 75 -7.33 -18.51 12.61
C GLN A 75 -8.54 -17.79 13.22
N VAL A 76 -8.66 -16.48 12.98
CA VAL A 76 -9.76 -15.65 13.48
C VAL A 76 -11.10 -16.05 12.87
N ALA A 77 -11.14 -16.42 11.59
CA ALA A 77 -12.36 -16.90 10.92
C ALA A 77 -13.00 -18.09 11.64
N GLY A 78 -12.20 -18.96 12.25
CA GLY A 78 -12.67 -20.07 13.06
C GLY A 78 -13.41 -19.66 14.34
N GLN A 79 -13.29 -18.41 14.79
CA GLN A 79 -13.98 -17.88 15.96
C GLN A 79 -15.26 -17.12 15.62
N TYR A 80 -15.41 -16.65 14.37
CA TYR A 80 -16.50 -15.79 13.93
C TYR A 80 -17.23 -16.37 12.71
N TYR A 81 -17.82 -17.56 12.86
CA TYR A 81 -18.45 -18.34 11.77
C TYR A 81 -19.54 -17.60 10.97
N GLY A 82 -20.17 -16.59 11.56
CA GLY A 82 -21.21 -15.81 10.91
C GLY A 82 -20.70 -14.60 10.08
N LYS A 83 -19.37 -14.40 10.01
CA LYS A 83 -18.76 -13.26 9.35
C LYS A 83 -17.82 -13.72 8.25
N GLN A 84 -17.91 -13.11 7.08
CA GLN A 84 -17.07 -13.43 5.93
C GLN A 84 -15.73 -12.69 6.02
N ILE A 85 -14.65 -13.36 5.68
CA ILE A 85 -13.31 -12.79 5.60
C ILE A 85 -12.76 -13.12 4.22
N ASP A 86 -12.56 -12.07 3.42
CA ASP A 86 -12.08 -12.17 2.05
C ASP A 86 -10.75 -11.43 1.90
N LEU A 87 -9.76 -12.05 1.30
CA LEU A 87 -8.45 -11.48 1.07
C LEU A 87 -8.19 -11.36 -0.43
N TYR A 88 -7.63 -10.24 -0.84
CA TYR A 88 -7.26 -9.98 -2.24
C TYR A 88 -5.80 -9.60 -2.32
N PHE A 89 -5.08 -10.27 -3.20
CA PHE A 89 -3.65 -10.07 -3.43
C PHE A 89 -3.37 -9.92 -4.92
N SER A 90 -2.46 -9.02 -5.28
CA SER A 90 -1.98 -8.93 -6.65
C SER A 90 -0.48 -8.66 -6.73
N ASP A 91 0.13 -9.15 -7.79
CA ASP A 91 1.47 -8.80 -8.24
C ASP A 91 1.49 -8.88 -9.77
N LEU A 92 2.38 -8.14 -10.43
CA LEU A 92 2.53 -8.20 -11.88
C LEU A 92 3.22 -9.49 -12.35
N SER A 93 3.95 -10.16 -11.46
CA SER A 93 4.68 -11.38 -11.77
C SER A 93 3.84 -12.62 -11.52
N ALA A 94 3.56 -13.37 -12.59
CA ALA A 94 2.88 -14.66 -12.50
C ALA A 94 3.65 -15.70 -11.66
N ALA A 95 4.98 -15.64 -11.67
CA ALA A 95 5.81 -16.53 -10.85
C ALA A 95 5.67 -16.23 -9.36
N LYS A 96 5.59 -14.94 -8.99
CA LYS A 96 5.39 -14.52 -7.59
C LYS A 96 3.99 -14.85 -7.10
N THR A 97 2.94 -14.59 -7.89
CA THR A 97 1.57 -14.93 -7.51
C THR A 97 1.37 -16.44 -7.37
N ALA A 98 1.93 -17.25 -8.27
CA ALA A 98 1.90 -18.70 -8.16
C ALA A 98 2.65 -19.22 -6.91
N HIS A 99 3.80 -18.60 -6.56
CA HIS A 99 4.52 -18.93 -5.34
C HIS A 99 3.71 -18.57 -4.09
N LEU A 100 3.13 -17.36 -4.06
CA LEU A 100 2.29 -16.91 -2.95
C LEU A 100 1.13 -17.87 -2.69
N GLU A 101 0.49 -18.41 -3.74
CA GLU A 101 -0.60 -19.36 -3.60
C GLU A 101 -0.20 -20.63 -2.87
N THR A 102 1.05 -21.10 -3.03
CA THR A 102 1.58 -22.27 -2.32
C THR A 102 1.75 -22.06 -0.81
N LEU A 103 1.81 -20.83 -0.37
CA LEU A 103 2.03 -20.43 1.03
C LEU A 103 0.73 -20.12 1.79
N MET A 104 -0.41 -20.04 1.07
CA MET A 104 -1.69 -19.67 1.67
C MET A 104 -2.27 -20.80 2.55
N PRO A 105 -2.92 -20.43 3.65
CA PRO A 105 -3.66 -21.40 4.46
C PRO A 105 -4.90 -21.89 3.71
N GLY A 106 -5.35 -23.10 4.00
CA GLY A 106 -6.56 -23.64 3.40
C GLY A 106 -7.80 -22.79 3.67
N GLU A 107 -8.64 -22.61 2.65
CA GLU A 107 -9.92 -21.89 2.74
C GLU A 107 -10.93 -22.61 3.63
N THR A 108 -11.93 -21.88 4.08
CA THR A 108 -13.07 -22.41 4.82
C THR A 108 -14.38 -21.82 4.31
N ARG A 109 -15.50 -22.18 4.94
CA ARG A 109 -16.81 -21.63 4.58
C ARG A 109 -16.88 -20.10 4.64
N ASN A 110 -16.08 -19.48 5.52
CA ASN A 110 -16.13 -18.04 5.78
C ASN A 110 -14.77 -17.34 5.67
N PHE A 111 -13.76 -18.03 5.12
CA PHE A 111 -12.45 -17.46 4.83
C PHE A 111 -12.02 -17.84 3.42
N HIS A 112 -11.82 -16.82 2.58
CA HIS A 112 -11.43 -16.97 1.18
C HIS A 112 -10.32 -16.01 0.82
N TYR A 113 -9.51 -16.40 -0.17
CA TYR A 113 -8.51 -15.51 -0.75
C TYR A 113 -8.53 -15.58 -2.27
N HIS A 114 -8.13 -14.46 -2.88
CA HIS A 114 -8.05 -14.29 -4.32
C HIS A 114 -6.69 -13.72 -4.67
N ILE A 115 -5.90 -14.47 -5.42
CA ILE A 115 -4.58 -14.06 -5.90
C ILE A 115 -4.67 -13.86 -7.40
N THR A 116 -4.29 -12.67 -7.88
CA THR A 116 -4.39 -12.32 -9.31
C THR A 116 -3.07 -11.76 -9.83
N THR A 117 -2.74 -12.11 -11.07
CA THR A 117 -1.61 -11.52 -11.77
C THR A 117 -2.10 -10.31 -12.55
N GLU A 118 -2.12 -9.15 -11.89
CA GLU A 118 -2.61 -7.89 -12.46
C GLU A 118 -1.94 -6.68 -11.81
N ASP A 119 -2.09 -5.51 -12.42
CA ASP A 119 -1.69 -4.25 -11.81
C ASP A 119 -2.49 -3.98 -10.52
N GLY A 120 -1.78 -3.65 -9.43
CA GLY A 120 -2.41 -3.41 -8.14
C GLY A 120 -3.39 -2.25 -8.11
N ASN A 121 -3.21 -1.24 -8.98
CA ASN A 121 -4.17 -0.15 -9.12
C ASN A 121 -5.48 -0.63 -9.75
N GLU A 122 -5.41 -1.57 -10.69
CA GLU A 122 -6.61 -2.17 -11.29
C GLU A 122 -7.33 -3.07 -10.30
N LEU A 123 -6.62 -3.86 -9.49
CA LEU A 123 -7.21 -4.58 -8.38
C LEU A 123 -7.93 -3.61 -7.42
N ALA A 124 -7.26 -2.56 -6.96
CA ALA A 124 -7.84 -1.57 -6.06
C ALA A 124 -9.11 -0.94 -6.66
N LYS A 125 -9.07 -0.50 -7.91
CA LYS A 125 -10.24 0.07 -8.61
C LYS A 125 -11.40 -0.91 -8.70
N ARG A 126 -11.11 -2.17 -9.01
CA ARG A 126 -12.12 -3.24 -9.17
C ARG A 126 -12.82 -3.52 -7.84
N ILE A 127 -12.06 -3.72 -6.77
CA ILE A 127 -12.63 -3.96 -5.44
C ILE A 127 -13.37 -2.72 -4.93
N GLY A 128 -12.79 -1.53 -5.12
CA GLY A 128 -13.41 -0.27 -4.71
C GLY A 128 -14.78 -0.01 -5.35
N LYS A 129 -15.01 -0.47 -6.58
CA LYS A 129 -16.32 -0.39 -7.26
C LYS A 129 -17.33 -1.43 -6.77
N SER A 130 -16.87 -2.51 -6.14
CA SER A 130 -17.72 -3.62 -5.69
C SER A 130 -17.92 -3.68 -4.19
N MET A 131 -17.66 -2.60 -3.47
CA MET A 131 -17.80 -2.55 -2.02
C MET A 131 -19.23 -2.82 -1.57
N VAL A 132 -19.37 -3.60 -0.50
CA VAL A 132 -20.65 -4.03 0.06
C VAL A 132 -20.83 -3.45 1.45
N ASN A 133 -22.03 -2.92 1.72
CA ASN A 133 -22.39 -2.40 3.02
C ASN A 133 -22.29 -3.48 4.11
N GLY A 134 -21.77 -3.10 5.27
CA GLY A 134 -21.56 -4.00 6.40
C GLY A 134 -20.21 -4.74 6.39
N LYS A 135 -19.50 -4.80 5.26
CA LYS A 135 -18.10 -5.25 5.22
C LYS A 135 -17.17 -4.06 5.49
N HIS A 136 -16.09 -4.33 6.21
CA HIS A 136 -15.02 -3.35 6.46
C HIS A 136 -13.81 -3.71 5.62
N TYR A 137 -13.18 -2.69 5.03
CA TYR A 137 -12.11 -2.82 4.07
C TYR A 137 -10.82 -2.24 4.63
N LEU A 138 -9.71 -2.97 4.49
CA LEU A 138 -8.37 -2.50 4.76
C LEU A 138 -7.53 -2.69 3.51
N LEU A 139 -7.02 -1.59 2.96
CA LEU A 139 -6.18 -1.57 1.78
C LEU A 139 -4.74 -1.28 2.17
N ILE A 140 -3.83 -2.17 1.79
CA ILE A 140 -2.39 -1.94 1.82
C ILE A 140 -1.95 -1.49 0.43
N TYR A 141 -1.36 -0.31 0.37
CA TYR A 141 -0.85 0.27 -0.87
C TYR A 141 0.63 0.58 -0.71
N ASP A 142 1.47 -0.30 -1.27
CA ASP A 142 2.94 -0.26 -1.15
C ASP A 142 3.59 -0.15 -2.53
N PRO A 143 3.47 0.99 -3.23
CA PRO A 143 4.01 1.14 -4.56
C PRO A 143 5.54 1.14 -4.53
N PHE A 144 6.15 0.51 -5.55
CA PHE A 144 7.61 0.50 -5.73
C PHE A 144 8.19 1.89 -6.06
N GLN A 145 7.34 2.86 -6.31
CA GLN A 145 7.70 4.24 -6.64
C GLN A 145 6.95 5.18 -5.69
N ALA A 146 7.41 6.43 -5.60
CA ALA A 146 6.70 7.43 -4.81
C ALA A 146 5.36 7.88 -5.45
N THR A 147 5.06 7.38 -6.67
CA THR A 147 3.82 7.71 -7.39
C THR A 147 2.63 6.97 -6.82
N ILE A 148 1.61 7.71 -6.42
CA ILE A 148 0.34 7.19 -5.90
C ILE A 148 -0.74 7.39 -6.97
N ASP A 149 -1.42 6.32 -7.40
CA ASP A 149 -2.63 6.44 -8.22
C ASP A 149 -3.84 6.76 -7.33
N TRP A 150 -4.10 8.04 -7.16
CA TRP A 150 -5.24 8.53 -6.36
C TRP A 150 -6.59 8.04 -6.89
N ASN A 151 -6.72 7.77 -8.19
CA ASN A 151 -7.95 7.23 -8.75
C ASN A 151 -8.23 5.81 -8.27
N ALA A 152 -7.18 5.04 -7.96
CA ALA A 152 -7.33 3.72 -7.36
C ALA A 152 -7.75 3.79 -5.89
N LEU A 153 -7.32 4.83 -5.16
CA LEU A 153 -7.58 4.99 -3.73
C LEU A 153 -8.90 5.73 -3.43
N PHE A 154 -9.39 6.55 -4.37
CA PHE A 154 -10.55 7.41 -4.17
C PHE A 154 -11.81 6.68 -3.68
N PRO A 155 -12.18 5.48 -4.19
CA PRO A 155 -13.34 4.74 -3.68
C PRO A 155 -13.25 4.41 -2.19
N TYR A 156 -12.05 4.14 -1.68
CA TYR A 156 -11.81 3.78 -0.28
C TYR A 156 -11.91 5.00 0.64
N ILE A 157 -11.37 6.14 0.21
CA ILE A 157 -11.42 7.39 0.98
C ILE A 157 -12.88 7.82 1.26
N ASN A 158 -13.76 7.58 0.30
CA ASN A 158 -15.16 7.99 0.39
C ASN A 158 -16.07 6.99 1.13
N ASN A 159 -15.58 5.79 1.45
CA ASN A 159 -16.41 4.71 1.99
C ASN A 159 -16.01 4.20 3.39
N TRP A 160 -15.37 5.03 4.19
CA TRP A 160 -14.97 4.67 5.57
C TRP A 160 -14.11 3.40 5.62
N CYS A 161 -13.12 3.33 4.76
CA CYS A 161 -12.14 2.24 4.72
C CYS A 161 -10.83 2.68 5.35
N GLU A 162 -10.10 1.75 5.92
CA GLU A 162 -8.73 1.98 6.32
C GLU A 162 -7.79 1.80 5.12
N ILE A 163 -6.82 2.70 5.00
CA ILE A 163 -5.79 2.65 3.97
C ILE A 163 -4.43 2.81 4.65
N ILE A 164 -3.53 1.86 4.41
CA ILE A 164 -2.13 1.97 4.79
C ILE A 164 -1.31 2.20 3.54
N ILE A 165 -0.69 3.37 3.42
CA ILE A 165 0.18 3.73 2.32
C ILE A 165 1.63 3.67 2.79
N ASN A 166 2.44 2.80 2.19
CA ASN A 166 3.88 2.83 2.37
C ASN A 166 4.50 3.79 1.35
N HIS A 167 4.75 5.03 1.78
CA HIS A 167 5.25 6.07 0.90
C HIS A 167 6.79 6.15 0.91
N MET A 168 7.41 6.06 -0.27
CA MET A 168 8.86 6.16 -0.43
C MET A 168 9.35 7.62 -0.32
N VAL A 169 9.50 8.10 0.90
CA VAL A 169 9.94 9.49 1.19
C VAL A 169 11.27 9.84 0.53
N SER A 170 12.18 8.88 0.40
CA SER A 170 13.48 9.08 -0.25
C SER A 170 13.33 9.50 -1.71
N ASP A 171 12.38 8.94 -2.44
CA ASP A 171 12.13 9.26 -3.84
C ASP A 171 11.49 10.63 -3.99
N SER A 172 10.53 10.95 -3.14
CA SER A 172 9.97 12.30 -3.06
C SER A 172 11.04 13.35 -2.76
N MET A 173 11.99 13.04 -1.87
CA MET A 173 13.12 13.92 -1.58
C MET A 173 14.11 14.06 -2.75
N ARG A 174 14.32 13.00 -3.54
CA ARG A 174 15.10 13.07 -4.78
C ARG A 174 14.42 13.94 -5.82
N ALA A 175 13.12 13.76 -6.03
CA ALA A 175 12.32 14.59 -6.93
C ALA A 175 12.45 16.07 -6.59
N VAL A 176 12.33 16.41 -5.31
CA VAL A 176 12.50 17.77 -4.80
C VAL A 176 13.90 18.33 -5.07
N LYS A 177 14.95 17.53 -4.89
CA LYS A 177 16.33 17.95 -5.17
C LYS A 177 16.57 18.19 -6.66
N MET A 178 15.99 17.36 -7.52
CA MET A 178 16.08 17.50 -8.98
C MET A 178 15.39 18.78 -9.46
N VAL A 179 14.18 19.07 -8.97
CA VAL A 179 13.47 20.31 -9.28
C VAL A 179 14.28 21.56 -8.92
N LYS A 180 15.06 21.51 -7.83
CA LYS A 180 15.92 22.62 -7.41
C LYS A 180 17.10 22.89 -8.35
N LYS A 181 17.60 21.87 -9.04
CA LYS A 181 18.82 21.96 -9.84
C LYS A 181 18.59 22.35 -11.30
N ASP A 182 17.34 22.47 -11.74
CA ASP A 182 16.96 22.76 -13.13
C ASP A 182 17.58 21.79 -14.18
N THR A 183 18.15 20.68 -13.74
CA THR A 183 18.96 19.74 -14.55
C THR A 183 18.20 18.45 -14.88
N ALA A 184 16.95 18.34 -14.53
CA ALA A 184 16.18 17.11 -14.73
C ALA A 184 15.59 17.04 -16.15
N ARG A 185 16.41 16.65 -17.12
CA ARG A 185 15.96 16.34 -18.49
C ARG A 185 16.14 14.87 -18.86
N ASN A 186 15.98 13.96 -17.91
CA ASN A 186 16.11 12.54 -18.18
C ASN A 186 14.78 11.78 -17.91
N LYS A 187 14.78 10.47 -18.18
CA LYS A 187 13.60 9.59 -18.02
C LYS A 187 12.95 9.61 -16.62
N TYR A 188 13.63 10.13 -15.61
CA TYR A 188 13.11 10.28 -14.26
C TYR A 188 12.31 11.57 -14.07
N GLU A 189 12.45 12.54 -14.95
CA GLU A 189 11.76 13.83 -14.86
C GLU A 189 10.24 13.66 -14.90
N GLN A 190 9.71 12.85 -15.81
CA GLN A 190 8.28 12.58 -15.90
C GLN A 190 7.73 11.88 -14.66
N THR A 191 8.44 10.89 -14.13
CA THR A 191 8.03 10.20 -12.90
C THR A 191 7.95 11.17 -11.73
N TYR A 192 8.98 12.01 -11.55
CA TYR A 192 9.02 12.97 -10.46
C TYR A 192 8.08 14.16 -10.63
N LEU A 193 7.78 14.55 -11.85
CA LEU A 193 6.75 15.57 -12.13
C LEU A 193 5.35 15.03 -11.80
N THR A 194 5.06 13.78 -12.14
CA THR A 194 3.80 13.11 -11.79
C THR A 194 3.63 13.05 -10.27
N GLU A 195 4.69 12.76 -9.52
CA GLU A 195 4.66 12.78 -8.05
C GLU A 195 4.40 14.17 -7.47
N LEU A 196 5.03 15.19 -8.06
CA LEU A 196 4.76 16.58 -7.67
C LEU A 196 3.31 16.98 -7.97
N GLU A 197 2.72 16.47 -9.04
CA GLU A 197 1.30 16.65 -9.35
C GLU A 197 0.40 16.01 -8.29
N ASN A 198 0.75 14.82 -7.85
CA ASN A 198 0.02 14.10 -6.81
C ASN A 198 0.11 14.75 -5.42
N LEU A 199 1.16 15.56 -5.17
CA LEU A 199 1.32 16.31 -3.92
C LEU A 199 0.52 17.64 -3.90
N ILE A 200 -0.10 18.02 -5.02
CA ILE A 200 -0.89 19.25 -5.13
C ILE A 200 -2.36 18.94 -4.89
N PRO A 201 -3.08 19.78 -4.13
CA PRO A 201 -4.48 19.55 -3.85
C PRO A 201 -5.31 19.30 -5.11
N TYR A 202 -6.14 18.28 -5.04
CA TYR A 202 -7.09 17.88 -6.07
C TYR A 202 -7.91 19.08 -6.56
N GLY A 203 -8.02 19.27 -7.88
CA GLY A 203 -8.85 20.32 -8.49
C GLY A 203 -8.11 21.55 -9.00
N SER A 204 -6.79 21.53 -9.09
CA SER A 204 -6.07 22.61 -9.77
C SER A 204 -6.01 22.34 -11.27
N ASP A 205 -6.56 23.25 -12.10
CA ASP A 205 -6.50 23.18 -13.57
C ASP A 205 -5.12 23.48 -14.16
N LYS A 206 -4.09 23.53 -13.33
CA LYS A 206 -2.73 23.86 -13.72
C LYS A 206 -1.98 22.68 -14.28
N THR A 207 -1.18 22.93 -15.30
CA THR A 207 -0.26 21.94 -15.87
C THR A 207 0.84 21.55 -14.89
N ALA A 208 1.52 20.41 -15.11
CA ALA A 208 2.66 19.97 -14.30
C ALA A 208 3.74 21.06 -14.16
N TYR A 209 3.98 21.81 -15.22
CA TYR A 209 4.96 22.89 -15.25
C TYR A 209 4.55 24.07 -14.35
N GLU A 210 3.31 24.53 -14.45
CA GLU A 210 2.77 25.62 -13.62
C GLU A 210 2.72 25.23 -12.13
N LYS A 211 2.38 23.99 -11.86
CA LYS A 211 2.42 23.45 -10.49
C LYS A 211 3.85 23.43 -9.92
N ARG A 212 4.83 23.06 -10.76
CA ARG A 212 6.26 23.13 -10.41
C ARG A 212 6.69 24.55 -10.05
N GLU A 213 6.33 25.54 -10.88
CA GLU A 213 6.64 26.93 -10.61
C GLU A 213 5.98 27.44 -9.32
N ASP A 214 4.74 27.07 -9.06
CA ASP A 214 4.04 27.45 -7.83
C ASP A 214 4.71 26.86 -6.59
N ILE A 215 5.15 25.60 -6.65
CA ILE A 215 5.91 24.97 -5.58
C ILE A 215 7.24 25.68 -5.36
N GLN A 216 7.94 26.05 -6.42
CA GLN A 216 9.20 26.82 -6.32
C GLN A 216 8.97 28.21 -5.73
N LYS A 217 7.91 28.92 -6.16
CA LYS A 217 7.53 30.24 -5.64
C LYS A 217 7.11 30.19 -4.17
N ARG A 218 6.36 29.16 -3.77
CA ARG A 218 6.00 28.96 -2.35
C ARG A 218 7.23 28.69 -1.48
N ARG A 219 8.18 27.91 -1.99
CA ARG A 219 9.46 27.62 -1.32
C ARG A 219 10.33 28.82 -1.10
N SER A 220 10.44 29.68 -2.12
CA SER A 220 11.22 30.91 -2.02
C SER A 220 10.60 31.92 -1.06
N ARG A 221 9.28 31.89 -0.88
CA ARG A 221 8.56 32.78 0.06
C ARG A 221 8.51 32.26 1.50
N GLU A 222 8.44 30.96 1.72
CA GLU A 222 8.16 30.38 3.05
C GLU A 222 9.38 29.79 3.75
N GLY A 223 10.53 29.64 3.06
CA GLY A 223 11.76 29.06 3.65
C GLY A 223 11.61 27.66 4.28
N ASN A 224 10.41 27.03 4.21
CA ASN A 224 10.01 25.93 5.07
C ASN A 224 9.34 24.78 4.33
N PHE A 225 10.13 24.03 3.56
CA PHE A 225 9.66 22.76 2.98
C PHE A 225 9.31 21.71 4.05
N LYS A 226 9.92 21.79 5.22
CA LYS A 226 9.57 20.99 6.40
C LYS A 226 8.11 21.13 6.82
N LYS A 227 7.44 22.24 6.53
CA LYS A 227 6.07 22.50 6.95
C LYS A 227 5.02 21.78 6.07
N LEU A 228 5.28 21.61 4.78
CA LEU A 228 4.38 20.87 3.87
C LEU A 228 4.39 19.35 4.13
N TYR A 229 5.55 18.82 4.52
CA TYR A 229 5.66 17.41 4.93
C TYR A 229 5.21 17.17 6.37
N ARG A 230 5.36 18.13 7.29
CA ARG A 230 4.85 18.00 8.66
C ARG A 230 3.34 17.88 8.74
N THR A 231 2.58 18.56 7.90
CA THR A 231 1.10 18.45 7.91
C THR A 231 0.55 17.09 7.47
N SER A 232 1.30 16.31 6.71
CA SER A 232 0.93 14.92 6.40
C SER A 232 1.44 13.89 7.44
N TYR A 233 2.45 14.25 8.24
CA TYR A 233 3.03 13.37 9.27
C TYR A 233 2.56 13.67 10.70
N ASP A 234 2.02 14.86 10.98
CA ASP A 234 1.60 15.28 12.34
C ASP A 234 0.25 14.68 12.78
N VAL A 235 -0.32 13.74 12.03
CA VAL A 235 -1.55 13.02 12.44
C VAL A 235 -1.25 11.75 13.27
N GLY A 236 0.01 11.44 13.59
CA GLY A 236 0.33 10.16 14.20
C GLY A 236 1.36 10.06 15.32
N TYR A 237 2.09 11.11 15.67
CA TYR A 237 3.08 11.02 16.76
C TYR A 237 3.01 12.25 17.67
N LYS A 238 2.15 12.21 18.68
CA LYS A 238 2.36 12.91 19.94
C LYS A 238 2.96 11.91 20.90
N ASP A 239 4.09 12.27 21.46
CA ASP A 239 4.85 11.55 22.47
C ASP A 239 3.94 11.04 23.60
N GLN A 240 4.08 9.76 23.92
CA GLN A 240 3.91 9.21 25.26
C GLN A 240 5.19 8.50 25.63
#